data_588147747f3c89fdebf54b2e045825cb
#
_entry.id   588147747f3c89fdebf54b2e045825cb
#
_cell.length_a   1.000
_cell.length_b   1.000
_cell.length_c   1.000
_cell.angle_alpha   90.00
_cell.angle_beta   90.00
_cell.angle_gamma   90.00
#
_symmetry.space_group_name_H-M   'P 1'
#
loop_
_entity.id
_entity.type
_entity.pdbx_description
1 polymer ?
#
loop_
_entity_poly.entity_id
_entity_poly.type
_entity_poly.pdbx_seq_one_letter_code
_entity_poly.pdbx_strand_id
1 'polypeptide(L)'
;MSRVMLVGQAPGVREPVFGRPFAWTAGKTLFRWLEESCGMNEREVRGLFYFAAVCRCFPGKASGGTDRVPAPDEIRNCSSWMNDEFEILRPRLVIPVGKLAIAQFMAFNKLDEVISRKFVIKHNGVTADFISLPHPSGASPWHKMSPGRELTDRALRKIARHPEVVALRDKLASLRANPLPDIVTSHD
;
A
#
# COMPACT_ATOMS: atom_id res chain seq x y z
N MET A 1 -10.01 5.75 12.66
CA MET A 1 -8.71 5.81 11.94
C MET A 1 -8.39 4.43 11.39
N SER A 2 -7.84 4.33 10.18
CA SER A 2 -7.46 3.03 9.60
C SER A 2 -6.25 2.46 10.34
N ARG A 3 -6.28 1.13 10.58
CA ARG A 3 -5.13 0.39 11.12
C ARG A 3 -4.41 -0.44 10.06
N VAL A 4 -4.80 -0.28 8.80
CA VAL A 4 -4.12 -0.86 7.64
C VAL A 4 -3.40 0.25 6.89
N MET A 5 -2.07 0.15 6.81
CA MET A 5 -1.19 1.13 6.18
C MET A 5 -0.51 0.50 4.96
N LEU A 6 -0.70 1.08 3.79
CA LEU A 6 -0.01 0.70 2.57
C LEU A 6 1.10 1.70 2.28
N VAL A 7 2.33 1.21 2.10
CA VAL A 7 3.51 2.05 1.91
C VAL A 7 4.08 1.84 0.52
N GLY A 8 4.02 2.88 -0.32
CA GLY A 8 4.65 2.91 -1.64
C GLY A 8 6.07 3.48 -1.60
N GLN A 9 6.70 3.59 -2.77
CA GLN A 9 8.04 4.16 -2.91
C GLN A 9 8.02 5.69 -2.84
N ALA A 10 7.35 6.33 -3.77
CA ALA A 10 7.23 7.77 -3.96
C ALA A 10 6.09 8.06 -4.96
N PRO A 11 5.57 9.28 -5.04
CA PRO A 11 4.68 9.68 -6.11
C PRO A 11 5.34 9.53 -7.48
N GLY A 12 4.61 9.05 -8.47
CA GLY A 12 5.01 9.12 -9.87
C GLY A 12 4.65 10.48 -10.48
N VAL A 13 5.05 10.70 -11.73
CA VAL A 13 4.84 11.99 -12.44
C VAL A 13 3.37 12.40 -12.56
N ARG A 14 2.44 11.45 -12.50
CA ARG A 14 1.00 11.69 -12.67
C ARG A 14 0.26 11.93 -11.35
N GLU A 15 0.76 11.43 -10.22
CA GLU A 15 0.10 11.55 -8.93
C GLU A 15 -0.18 12.98 -8.49
N PRO A 16 0.71 13.99 -8.71
CA PRO A 16 0.40 15.39 -8.38
C PRO A 16 -0.83 15.93 -9.11
N VAL A 17 -1.04 15.50 -10.36
CA VAL A 17 -2.20 15.93 -11.17
C VAL A 17 -3.49 15.32 -10.62
N PHE A 18 -3.46 14.07 -10.19
CA PHE A 18 -4.64 13.38 -9.65
C PHE A 18 -4.88 13.64 -8.15
N GLY A 19 -3.91 14.24 -7.44
CA GLY A 19 -4.00 14.54 -6.00
C GLY A 19 -4.12 13.30 -5.11
N ARG A 20 -3.74 12.11 -5.59
CA ARG A 20 -3.88 10.85 -4.85
C ARG A 20 -2.80 9.84 -5.21
N PRO A 21 -2.35 9.00 -4.24
CA PRO A 21 -1.33 7.97 -4.48
C PRO A 21 -1.87 6.85 -5.37
N PHE A 22 -0.99 6.17 -6.09
CA PHE A 22 -1.34 5.05 -6.97
C PHE A 22 -2.45 5.39 -7.99
N ALA A 23 -2.38 6.61 -8.57
CA ALA A 23 -3.43 7.10 -9.48
C ALA A 23 -3.27 6.63 -10.93
N TRP A 24 -2.15 5.97 -11.27
CA TRP A 24 -1.82 5.57 -12.64
C TRP A 24 -1.73 4.04 -12.82
N THR A 25 -0.96 3.57 -13.79
CA THR A 25 -0.90 2.15 -14.21
C THR A 25 -0.56 1.17 -13.07
N ALA A 26 0.35 1.53 -12.18
CA ALA A 26 0.69 0.73 -11.00
C ALA A 26 -0.53 0.58 -10.07
N GLY A 27 -1.28 1.66 -9.88
CA GLY A 27 -2.50 1.65 -9.08
C GLY A 27 -3.57 0.72 -9.65
N LYS A 28 -3.80 0.75 -10.96
CA LYS A 28 -4.76 -0.18 -11.60
C LYS A 28 -4.48 -1.64 -11.27
N THR A 29 -3.22 -2.05 -11.30
CA THR A 29 -2.82 -3.41 -10.94
C THR A 29 -3.01 -3.68 -9.44
N LEU A 30 -2.58 -2.75 -8.57
CA LEU A 30 -2.70 -2.87 -7.13
C LEU A 30 -4.16 -2.99 -6.68
N PHE A 31 -5.04 -2.10 -7.16
CA PHE A 31 -6.45 -2.12 -6.77
C PHE A 31 -7.18 -3.34 -7.31
N ARG A 32 -6.85 -3.81 -8.52
CA ARG A 32 -7.37 -5.08 -9.03
C ARG A 32 -6.97 -6.25 -8.13
N TRP A 33 -5.71 -6.34 -7.70
CA TRP A 33 -5.26 -7.37 -6.76
C TRP A 33 -6.05 -7.35 -5.44
N LEU A 34 -6.29 -6.16 -4.90
CA LEU A 34 -7.06 -6.01 -3.65
C LEU A 34 -8.54 -6.31 -3.86
N GLU A 35 -9.12 -5.94 -4.99
CA GLU A 35 -10.50 -6.27 -5.33
C GLU A 35 -10.70 -7.78 -5.48
N GLU A 36 -9.84 -8.46 -6.25
CA GLU A 36 -9.89 -9.90 -6.46
C GLU A 36 -9.64 -10.70 -5.17
N SER A 37 -8.79 -10.20 -4.27
CA SER A 37 -8.41 -10.93 -3.05
C SER A 37 -9.25 -10.57 -1.82
N CYS A 38 -9.61 -9.31 -1.66
CA CYS A 38 -10.29 -8.77 -0.47
C CYS A 38 -11.78 -8.46 -0.72
N GLY A 39 -12.24 -8.43 -1.97
CA GLY A 39 -13.61 -8.05 -2.32
C GLY A 39 -13.92 -6.56 -2.09
N MET A 40 -12.89 -5.70 -2.13
CA MET A 40 -13.00 -4.26 -1.95
C MET A 40 -12.50 -3.54 -3.20
N ASN A 41 -13.36 -2.74 -3.84
CA ASN A 41 -12.98 -1.95 -5.00
C ASN A 41 -12.05 -0.77 -4.64
N GLU A 42 -11.52 -0.06 -5.66
CA GLU A 42 -10.57 1.04 -5.46
C GLU A 42 -11.10 2.12 -4.51
N ARG A 43 -12.39 2.53 -4.66
CA ARG A 43 -13.00 3.56 -3.82
C ARG A 43 -13.04 3.14 -2.34
N GLU A 44 -13.40 1.90 -2.09
CA GLU A 44 -13.48 1.32 -0.74
C GLU A 44 -12.11 1.19 -0.11
N VAL A 45 -11.13 0.66 -0.85
CA VAL A 45 -9.75 0.55 -0.37
C VAL A 45 -9.19 1.93 -0.04
N ARG A 46 -9.43 2.96 -0.88
CA ARG A 46 -8.98 4.34 -0.61
C ARG A 46 -9.64 4.95 0.62
N GLY A 47 -10.89 4.61 0.90
CA GLY A 47 -11.60 5.10 2.10
C GLY A 47 -11.21 4.37 3.38
N LEU A 48 -10.65 3.17 3.29
CA LEU A 48 -10.42 2.30 4.45
C LEU A 48 -8.95 2.09 4.79
N PHE A 49 -8.04 2.10 3.80
CA PHE A 49 -6.61 1.98 4.02
C PHE A 49 -5.96 3.37 4.08
N TYR A 50 -4.93 3.49 4.87
CA TYR A 50 -4.05 4.65 4.83
C TYR A 50 -2.93 4.43 3.82
N PHE A 51 -2.68 5.42 2.97
CA PHE A 51 -1.65 5.36 1.94
C PHE A 51 -0.48 6.27 2.31
N ALA A 52 0.67 5.69 2.48
CA ALA A 52 1.93 6.36 2.71
C ALA A 52 2.93 6.10 1.59
N ALA A 53 4.03 6.82 1.59
CA ALA A 53 5.17 6.57 0.72
C ALA A 53 6.48 6.85 1.45
N VAL A 54 7.57 6.19 1.04
CA VAL A 54 8.92 6.41 1.59
C VAL A 54 9.36 7.86 1.33
N CYS A 55 9.13 8.38 0.11
CA CYS A 55 9.32 9.79 -0.21
C CYS A 55 8.01 10.45 -0.61
N ARG A 56 7.85 11.73 -0.27
CA ARG A 56 6.61 12.50 -0.47
C ARG A 56 6.57 13.25 -1.79
N CYS A 57 7.72 13.42 -2.42
CA CYS A 57 7.87 14.13 -3.68
C CYS A 57 8.21 13.16 -4.81
N PHE A 58 7.84 13.52 -6.04
CA PHE A 58 8.27 12.81 -7.23
C PHE A 58 9.80 12.96 -7.40
N PRO A 59 10.56 11.86 -7.43
CA PRO A 59 12.03 11.92 -7.44
C PRO A 59 12.63 12.27 -8.81
N GLY A 60 11.79 12.42 -9.84
CA GLY A 60 12.24 12.65 -11.22
C GLY A 60 12.31 11.38 -12.06
N LYS A 61 12.79 11.53 -13.28
CA LYS A 61 12.99 10.46 -14.25
C LYS A 61 14.44 9.96 -14.25
N ALA A 62 14.62 8.66 -14.45
CA ALA A 62 15.90 8.07 -14.81
C ALA A 62 16.19 8.30 -16.31
N SER A 63 17.43 8.10 -16.73
CA SER A 63 17.87 8.26 -18.14
C SER A 63 17.06 7.41 -19.12
N GLY A 64 16.49 6.28 -18.69
CA GLY A 64 15.61 5.41 -19.47
C GLY A 64 14.12 5.81 -19.46
N GLY A 65 13.76 7.02 -18.97
CA GLY A 65 12.38 7.53 -18.96
C GLY A 65 11.45 6.93 -17.91
N THR A 66 11.89 5.96 -17.14
CA THR A 66 11.16 5.41 -15.98
C THR A 66 11.30 6.35 -14.77
N ASP A 67 10.41 6.21 -13.78
CA ASP A 67 10.54 6.95 -12.55
C ASP A 67 11.79 6.50 -11.79
N ARG A 68 12.60 7.47 -11.33
CA ARG A 68 13.83 7.22 -10.59
C ARG A 68 13.51 6.68 -9.18
N VAL A 69 14.34 5.80 -8.68
CA VAL A 69 14.31 5.45 -7.26
C VAL A 69 14.85 6.64 -6.45
N PRO A 70 14.18 7.06 -5.36
CA PRO A 70 14.70 8.12 -4.49
C PRO A 70 16.11 7.83 -3.99
N ALA A 71 16.93 8.87 -3.92
CA ALA A 71 18.28 8.80 -3.39
C ALA A 71 18.28 8.67 -1.84
N PRO A 72 19.37 8.18 -1.22
CA PRO A 72 19.41 7.99 0.23
C PRO A 72 19.18 9.25 1.06
N ASP A 73 19.59 10.42 0.56
CA ASP A 73 19.35 11.72 1.21
C ASP A 73 17.88 12.13 1.11
N GLU A 74 17.22 11.90 -0.01
CA GLU A 74 15.78 12.14 -0.19
C GLU A 74 14.96 11.25 0.78
N ILE A 75 15.36 10.00 0.94
CA ILE A 75 14.74 9.07 1.88
C ILE A 75 14.90 9.57 3.32
N ARG A 76 16.13 9.97 3.71
CA ARG A 76 16.40 10.51 5.04
C ARG A 76 15.56 11.76 5.33
N ASN A 77 15.47 12.69 4.38
CA ASN A 77 14.70 13.92 4.52
C ASN A 77 13.18 13.67 4.67
N CYS A 78 12.68 12.54 4.16
CA CYS A 78 11.27 12.16 4.27
C CYS A 78 10.98 11.23 5.46
N SER A 79 11.98 10.72 6.16
CA SER A 79 11.81 9.66 7.17
C SER A 79 10.95 10.07 8.36
N SER A 80 11.00 11.34 8.78
CA SER A 80 10.19 11.87 9.88
C SER A 80 8.68 11.69 9.62
N TRP A 81 8.22 11.91 8.39
CA TRP A 81 6.82 11.73 8.03
C TRP A 81 6.32 10.31 8.30
N MET A 82 7.12 9.30 7.94
CA MET A 82 6.78 7.90 8.19
C MET A 82 6.69 7.62 9.71
N ASN A 83 7.63 8.16 10.48
CA ASN A 83 7.65 8.00 11.93
C ASN A 83 6.41 8.62 12.59
N ASP A 84 6.05 9.85 12.20
CA ASP A 84 4.86 10.55 12.69
C ASP A 84 3.57 9.78 12.34
N GLU A 85 3.49 9.25 11.11
CA GLU A 85 2.36 8.42 10.69
C GLU A 85 2.24 7.14 11.51
N PHE A 86 3.34 6.47 11.82
CA PHE A 86 3.32 5.30 12.71
C PHE A 86 2.86 5.66 14.12
N GLU A 87 3.33 6.76 14.66
CA GLU A 87 2.94 7.22 15.98
C GLU A 87 1.45 7.57 16.08
N ILE A 88 0.93 8.31 15.10
CA ILE A 88 -0.46 8.79 15.07
C ILE A 88 -1.42 7.63 14.76
N LEU A 89 -1.14 6.84 13.73
CA LEU A 89 -2.06 5.82 13.23
C LEU A 89 -1.98 4.52 14.01
N ARG A 90 -0.81 4.21 14.57
CA ARG A 90 -0.53 2.94 15.25
C ARG A 90 -1.03 1.73 14.44
N PRO A 91 -0.54 1.56 13.21
CA PRO A 91 -1.04 0.52 12.31
C PRO A 91 -0.88 -0.87 12.94
N ARG A 92 -1.78 -1.78 12.63
CA ARG A 92 -1.67 -3.21 12.99
C ARG A 92 -1.27 -4.07 11.80
N LEU A 93 -1.57 -3.61 10.59
CA LEU A 93 -1.10 -4.20 9.35
C LEU A 93 -0.40 -3.15 8.51
N VAL A 94 0.84 -3.42 8.13
CA VAL A 94 1.61 -2.62 7.17
C VAL A 94 1.84 -3.45 5.92
N ILE A 95 1.57 -2.88 4.76
CA ILE A 95 1.72 -3.50 3.44
C ILE A 95 2.76 -2.70 2.65
N PRO A 96 4.06 -2.99 2.79
CA PRO A 96 5.09 -2.36 1.97
C PRO A 96 4.99 -2.88 0.54
N VAL A 97 5.00 -1.98 -0.44
CA VAL A 97 4.84 -2.27 -1.87
C VAL A 97 6.11 -1.93 -2.65
N GLY A 98 6.82 -2.95 -3.10
CA GLY A 98 8.07 -2.82 -3.85
C GLY A 98 9.32 -2.79 -2.97
N LYS A 99 10.47 -3.03 -3.60
CA LYS A 99 11.76 -3.24 -2.91
C LYS A 99 12.13 -2.10 -1.96
N LEU A 100 11.98 -0.83 -2.38
CA LEU A 100 12.36 0.31 -1.57
C LEU A 100 11.52 0.41 -0.29
N ALA A 101 10.20 0.25 -0.40
CA ALA A 101 9.31 0.31 0.75
C ALA A 101 9.58 -0.86 1.72
N ILE A 102 9.83 -2.06 1.21
CA ILE A 102 10.17 -3.23 2.04
C ILE A 102 11.49 -2.99 2.79
N ALA A 103 12.50 -2.45 2.11
CA ALA A 103 13.82 -2.20 2.68
C ALA A 103 13.85 -1.16 3.83
N GLN A 104 12.78 -0.35 3.98
CA GLN A 104 12.67 0.56 5.14
C GLN A 104 12.41 -0.20 6.45
N PHE A 105 11.90 -1.43 6.39
CA PHE A 105 11.47 -2.17 7.57
C PHE A 105 12.25 -3.45 7.82
N MET A 106 12.83 -4.05 6.78
CA MET A 106 13.55 -5.31 6.90
C MET A 106 14.64 -5.46 5.83
N ALA A 107 15.75 -6.11 6.21
CA ALA A 107 16.78 -6.50 5.26
C ALA A 107 16.35 -7.77 4.48
N PHE A 108 16.67 -7.84 3.21
CA PHE A 108 16.45 -9.00 2.35
C PHE A 108 17.38 -8.94 1.12
N ASN A 109 17.70 -10.08 0.54
CA ASN A 109 18.48 -10.16 -0.70
C ASN A 109 17.56 -10.33 -1.94
N LYS A 110 16.55 -11.18 -1.82
CA LYS A 110 15.61 -11.50 -2.90
C LYS A 110 14.17 -11.31 -2.44
N LEU A 111 13.28 -10.96 -3.38
CA LEU A 111 11.85 -10.75 -3.08
C LEU A 111 11.16 -12.05 -2.59
N ASP A 112 11.59 -13.20 -3.01
CA ASP A 112 11.05 -14.49 -2.60
C ASP A 112 11.31 -14.81 -1.11
N GLU A 113 12.26 -14.13 -0.47
CA GLU A 113 12.50 -14.24 0.96
C GLU A 113 11.44 -13.51 1.81
N VAL A 114 10.78 -12.48 1.26
CA VAL A 114 9.89 -11.58 2.00
C VAL A 114 8.46 -11.55 1.50
N ILE A 115 8.25 -11.74 0.18
CA ILE A 115 6.89 -11.81 -0.36
C ILE A 115 6.23 -13.12 0.09
N SER A 116 4.95 -13.07 0.40
CA SER A 116 4.13 -14.15 0.98
C SER A 116 4.42 -14.52 2.44
N ARG A 117 5.37 -13.90 3.10
CA ARG A 117 5.61 -14.09 4.53
C ARG A 117 4.91 -12.98 5.34
N LYS A 118 4.59 -13.31 6.58
CA LYS A 118 4.14 -12.34 7.59
C LYS A 118 5.25 -12.17 8.61
N PHE A 119 5.66 -10.95 8.85
CA PHE A 119 6.63 -10.59 9.86
C PHE A 119 5.95 -9.73 10.93
N VAL A 120 6.41 -9.85 12.17
CA VAL A 120 6.03 -8.93 13.25
C VAL A 120 7.22 -8.02 13.48
N ILE A 121 7.05 -6.75 13.21
CA ILE A 121 8.14 -5.76 13.27
C ILE A 121 7.74 -4.61 14.19
N LYS A 122 8.72 -4.15 14.97
CA LYS A 122 8.60 -2.92 15.75
C LYS A 122 9.28 -1.78 14.99
N HIS A 123 8.49 -0.77 14.61
CA HIS A 123 8.98 0.46 13.97
C HIS A 123 8.48 1.66 14.74
N ASN A 124 9.37 2.58 15.08
CA ASN A 124 9.08 3.79 15.88
C ASN A 124 8.17 3.51 17.11
N GLY A 125 8.50 2.48 17.89
CA GLY A 125 7.74 2.10 19.09
C GLY A 125 6.43 1.36 18.85
N VAL A 126 5.97 1.22 17.60
CA VAL A 126 4.74 0.53 17.21
C VAL A 126 5.06 -0.86 16.67
N THR A 127 4.41 -1.89 17.22
CA THR A 127 4.50 -3.27 16.72
C THR A 127 3.33 -3.55 15.79
N ALA A 128 3.63 -4.03 14.59
CA ALA A 128 2.64 -4.35 13.57
C ALA A 128 2.99 -5.63 12.81
N ASP A 129 1.99 -6.24 12.18
CA ASP A 129 2.16 -7.29 11.18
C ASP A 129 2.55 -6.65 9.84
N PHE A 130 3.54 -7.24 9.17
CA PHE A 130 4.02 -6.79 7.86
C PHE A 130 3.81 -7.90 6.84
N ILE A 131 3.10 -7.60 5.75
CA ILE A 131 2.87 -8.49 4.61
C ILE A 131 3.21 -7.72 3.34
N SER A 132 4.37 -8.01 2.77
CA SER A 132 4.91 -7.26 1.63
C SER A 132 4.30 -7.69 0.30
N LEU A 133 4.16 -6.74 -0.61
CA LEU A 133 3.79 -6.95 -2.01
C LEU A 133 4.92 -6.51 -2.95
N PRO A 134 5.08 -7.17 -4.12
CA PRO A 134 5.98 -6.68 -5.15
C PRO A 134 5.44 -5.38 -5.75
N HIS A 135 6.30 -4.63 -6.45
CA HIS A 135 5.85 -3.42 -7.15
C HIS A 135 4.89 -3.77 -8.30
N PRO A 136 3.68 -3.19 -8.37
CA PRO A 136 2.65 -3.57 -9.32
C PRO A 136 2.82 -2.98 -10.73
N SER A 137 3.90 -2.25 -11.00
CA SER A 137 4.12 -1.61 -12.31
C SER A 137 4.49 -2.64 -13.38
N GLY A 138 4.19 -2.28 -14.63
CA GLY A 138 4.60 -3.07 -15.80
C GLY A 138 6.12 -3.18 -15.98
N ALA A 139 6.89 -2.25 -15.42
CA ALA A 139 8.35 -2.27 -15.45
C ALA A 139 8.96 -3.35 -14.54
N SER A 140 8.18 -3.94 -13.65
CA SER A 140 8.62 -5.05 -12.78
C SER A 140 7.90 -6.33 -13.19
N PRO A 141 8.50 -7.19 -14.04
CA PRO A 141 7.86 -8.42 -14.50
C PRO A 141 7.78 -9.50 -13.42
N TRP A 142 8.46 -9.34 -12.29
CA TRP A 142 8.60 -10.36 -11.26
C TRP A 142 7.26 -10.98 -10.81
N HIS A 143 6.23 -10.15 -10.60
CA HIS A 143 4.90 -10.62 -10.19
C HIS A 143 4.10 -11.33 -11.31
N LYS A 144 4.61 -11.34 -12.54
CA LYS A 144 3.99 -12.01 -13.69
C LYS A 144 4.59 -13.39 -13.97
N MET A 145 5.74 -13.69 -13.40
CA MET A 145 6.53 -14.89 -13.61
C MET A 145 6.62 -15.73 -12.34
N SER A 146 6.80 -17.04 -12.47
CA SER A 146 7.10 -17.93 -11.33
C SER A 146 8.52 -17.63 -10.78
N PRO A 147 8.74 -17.66 -9.46
CA PRO A 147 7.76 -17.91 -8.39
C PRO A 147 6.98 -16.66 -7.94
N GLY A 148 7.25 -15.50 -8.55
CA GLY A 148 6.72 -14.21 -8.11
C GLY A 148 5.19 -14.13 -8.16
N ARG A 149 4.56 -14.71 -9.18
CA ARG A 149 3.10 -14.74 -9.30
C ARG A 149 2.47 -15.49 -8.13
N GLU A 150 2.91 -16.71 -7.88
CA GLU A 150 2.38 -17.56 -6.81
C GLU A 150 2.65 -16.99 -5.42
N LEU A 151 3.79 -16.31 -5.24
CA LEU A 151 4.13 -15.62 -3.99
C LEU A 151 3.24 -14.39 -3.78
N THR A 152 2.97 -13.62 -4.84
CA THR A 152 2.06 -12.46 -4.79
C THR A 152 0.65 -12.91 -4.42
N ASP A 153 0.12 -13.96 -5.05
CA ASP A 153 -1.20 -14.51 -4.75
C ASP A 153 -1.30 -14.99 -3.29
N ARG A 154 -0.23 -15.62 -2.78
CA ARG A 154 -0.18 -16.03 -1.36
C ARG A 154 -0.14 -14.84 -0.41
N ALA A 155 0.59 -13.78 -0.75
CA ALA A 155 0.63 -12.55 0.04
C ALA A 155 -0.76 -11.88 0.09
N LEU A 156 -1.42 -11.76 -1.04
CA LEU A 156 -2.77 -11.20 -1.16
C LEU A 156 -3.80 -11.99 -0.35
N ARG A 157 -3.76 -13.34 -0.41
CA ARG A 157 -4.61 -14.18 0.46
C ARG A 157 -4.34 -13.98 1.95
N LYS A 158 -3.08 -13.75 2.36
CA LYS A 158 -2.77 -13.44 3.76
C LYS A 158 -3.28 -12.06 4.17
N ILE A 159 -3.16 -11.06 3.31
CA ILE A 159 -3.73 -9.73 3.53
C ILE A 159 -5.25 -9.83 3.68
N ALA A 160 -5.94 -10.53 2.78
CA ALA A 160 -7.39 -10.70 2.81
C ALA A 160 -7.91 -11.41 4.08
N ARG A 161 -7.09 -12.27 4.69
CA ARG A 161 -7.41 -13.00 5.92
C ARG A 161 -6.91 -12.31 7.19
N HIS A 162 -6.21 -11.19 7.06
CA HIS A 162 -5.72 -10.46 8.23
C HIS A 162 -6.90 -9.87 9.03
N PRO A 163 -6.91 -9.97 10.37
CA PRO A 163 -8.05 -9.52 11.19
C PRO A 163 -8.49 -8.08 10.90
N GLU A 164 -7.55 -7.16 10.70
CA GLU A 164 -7.88 -5.76 10.38
C GLU A 164 -8.58 -5.63 9.02
N VAL A 165 -8.19 -6.42 8.01
CA VAL A 165 -8.83 -6.40 6.68
C VAL A 165 -10.22 -7.07 6.73
N VAL A 166 -10.34 -8.16 7.47
CA VAL A 166 -11.63 -8.82 7.71
C VAL A 166 -12.60 -7.85 8.38
N ALA A 167 -12.18 -7.18 9.46
CA ALA A 167 -13.02 -6.19 10.16
C ALA A 167 -13.46 -5.04 9.25
N LEU A 168 -12.59 -4.55 8.36
CA LEU A 168 -12.94 -3.51 7.39
C LEU A 168 -13.96 -4.01 6.37
N ARG A 169 -13.81 -5.23 5.88
CA ARG A 169 -14.75 -5.86 4.94
C ARG A 169 -16.13 -6.07 5.58
N ASP A 170 -16.17 -6.54 6.83
CA ASP A 170 -17.43 -6.77 7.55
C ASP A 170 -18.16 -5.43 7.81
N LYS A 171 -17.41 -4.38 8.14
CA LYS A 171 -17.95 -3.02 8.25
C LYS A 171 -18.55 -2.54 6.93
N LEU A 172 -17.88 -2.78 5.79
CA LEU A 172 -18.41 -2.45 4.46
C LEU A 172 -19.69 -3.22 4.16
N ALA A 173 -19.73 -4.51 4.46
CA ALA A 173 -20.92 -5.33 4.26
C ALA A 173 -22.12 -4.78 5.03
N SER A 174 -21.89 -4.37 6.29
CA SER A 174 -22.93 -3.74 7.12
C SER A 174 -23.42 -2.39 6.54
N LEU A 175 -22.51 -1.56 6.03
CA LEU A 175 -22.87 -0.29 5.39
C LEU A 175 -23.61 -0.48 4.08
N ARG A 176 -23.28 -1.51 3.30
CA ARG A 176 -24.01 -1.85 2.06
C ARG A 176 -25.42 -2.38 2.35
N ALA A 177 -25.59 -3.14 3.45
CA ALA A 177 -26.88 -3.67 3.88
C ALA A 177 -27.81 -2.59 4.46
N ASN A 178 -27.24 -1.56 5.10
CA ASN A 178 -27.96 -0.44 5.70
C ASN A 178 -27.36 0.88 5.19
N PRO A 179 -27.64 1.30 3.95
CA PRO A 179 -27.17 2.58 3.44
C PRO A 179 -27.70 3.72 4.30
N LEU A 180 -26.83 4.70 4.63
CA LEU A 180 -27.27 5.91 5.30
C LEU A 180 -28.35 6.61 4.44
N PRO A 181 -29.41 7.15 5.06
CA PRO A 181 -30.41 7.90 4.31
C PRO A 181 -29.73 9.06 3.57
N ASP A 182 -30.13 9.26 2.31
CA ASP A 182 -29.65 10.39 1.51
C ASP A 182 -29.95 11.69 2.26
N ILE A 183 -28.89 12.43 2.59
CA ILE A 183 -29.05 13.78 3.12
C ILE A 183 -29.52 14.65 1.96
N VAL A 184 -30.83 14.83 1.88
CA VAL A 184 -31.43 15.80 0.95
C VAL A 184 -31.00 17.19 1.44
N THR A 185 -29.98 17.75 0.81
CA THR A 185 -29.67 19.17 0.96
C THR A 185 -30.77 19.94 0.23
N SER A 186 -31.77 20.41 0.99
CA SER A 186 -32.67 21.45 0.49
C SER A 186 -31.86 22.72 0.29
N HIS A 187 -31.57 23.05 -0.95
CA HIS A 187 -31.14 24.39 -1.32
C HIS A 187 -32.41 25.22 -1.48
N ASP A 188 -32.71 26.01 -0.43
CA ASP A 188 -33.59 27.19 -0.52
C ASP A 188 -32.74 28.41 -0.91
#